data_5046927e019ec29979ac4cb6306c788a
#
_entry.id   5046927e019ec29979ac4cb6306c788a
#
_cell.length_a   1.000
_cell.length_b   1.000
_cell.length_c   1.000
_cell.angle_alpha   90.00
_cell.angle_beta   90.00
_cell.angle_gamma   90.00
#
_symmetry.space_group_name_H-M   'P 1'
#
loop_
_entity.id
_entity.type
_entity.pdbx_description
1 polymer ?
#
loop_
_entity_poly.entity_id
_entity_poly.type
_entity_poly.pdbx_seq_one_letter_code
_entity_poly.pdbx_strand_id
1 'polypeptide(L)'
;MQSQELLYCVLEPNTRKVRHLNQIQWLKPPAGWHKLNTDGSVVSTNGLSGCCGLLRDCSGQWVVGFAKSISVSSSIAAELWALREGLGLCLERGISTVEIELDATAAISLVSINVNSNGDLSNLVDDCKELLLRLPHVKLSHCFREANFCADVLAKLGSASADLAAVFVLPPSVILQPLYDDMMGICRSRLCITGASTSVL
;
A
#
# COMPACT_ATOMS: atom_id res chain seq x y z
N MET A 1 66.48 -11.21 1.87
CA MET A 1 65.48 -10.78 0.86
C MET A 1 64.12 -10.77 1.54
N GLN A 2 63.68 -9.61 1.98
CA GLN A 2 62.40 -9.39 2.62
C GLN A 2 61.36 -9.06 1.56
N SER A 3 60.33 -9.90 1.46
CA SER A 3 59.16 -9.64 0.58
C SER A 3 58.31 -8.56 1.21
N GLN A 4 58.17 -7.43 0.51
CA GLN A 4 57.19 -6.40 0.82
C GLN A 4 55.82 -6.85 0.29
N GLU A 5 54.89 -7.21 1.19
CA GLU A 5 53.48 -7.32 0.85
C GLU A 5 52.89 -5.92 0.70
N LEU A 6 52.48 -5.58 -0.53
CA LEU A 6 51.72 -4.37 -0.82
C LEU A 6 50.26 -4.65 -0.40
N LEU A 7 49.85 -4.02 0.70
CA LEU A 7 48.45 -3.98 1.13
C LEU A 7 47.69 -2.99 0.22
N TYR A 8 46.95 -3.51 -0.73
CA TYR A 8 45.98 -2.71 -1.50
C TYR A 8 44.76 -2.43 -0.62
N CYS A 9 44.71 -1.26 0.00
CA CYS A 9 43.45 -0.72 0.54
C CYS A 9 42.55 -0.32 -0.63
N VAL A 10 41.58 -1.15 -0.92
CA VAL A 10 40.47 -0.74 -1.79
C VAL A 10 39.64 0.25 -0.98
N LEU A 11 39.81 1.53 -1.24
CA LEU A 11 38.91 2.57 -0.74
C LEU A 11 37.57 2.39 -1.46
N GLU A 12 36.59 1.87 -0.75
CA GLU A 12 35.21 1.89 -1.23
C GLU A 12 34.80 3.35 -1.49
N PRO A 13 34.21 3.68 -2.66
CA PRO A 13 33.81 5.04 -2.96
C PRO A 13 32.72 5.44 -1.94
N ASN A 14 33.03 6.44 -1.14
CA ASN A 14 32.13 7.03 -0.16
C ASN A 14 30.99 7.72 -0.94
N THR A 15 29.94 6.97 -1.26
CA THR A 15 28.76 7.48 -1.97
C THR A 15 28.05 8.47 -1.06
N ARG A 16 28.23 9.75 -1.34
CA ARG A 16 27.52 10.84 -0.65
C ARG A 16 26.01 10.63 -0.84
N LYS A 17 25.32 10.22 0.25
CA LYS A 17 23.87 10.14 0.26
C LYS A 17 23.30 11.55 0.19
N VAL A 18 22.65 11.87 -0.92
CA VAL A 18 21.96 13.16 -1.10
C VAL A 18 20.53 13.01 -0.58
N ARG A 19 20.14 13.91 0.31
CA ARG A 19 18.77 14.00 0.82
C ARG A 19 18.00 15.02 0.01
N HIS A 20 16.83 14.66 -0.49
CA HIS A 20 15.90 15.57 -1.15
C HIS A 20 14.47 15.33 -0.69
N LEU A 21 13.68 16.39 -0.72
CA LEU A 21 12.25 16.33 -0.38
C LEU A 21 11.45 16.15 -1.66
N ASN A 22 10.72 15.05 -1.74
CA ASN A 22 9.71 14.83 -2.77
C ASN A 22 8.35 15.26 -2.24
N GLN A 23 7.56 15.89 -3.09
CA GLN A 23 6.17 16.22 -2.82
C GLN A 23 5.31 15.08 -3.36
N ILE A 24 4.61 14.39 -2.48
CA ILE A 24 3.76 13.24 -2.81
C ILE A 24 2.30 13.65 -2.60
N GLN A 25 1.46 13.36 -3.58
CA GLN A 25 0.01 13.56 -3.50
C GLN A 25 -0.73 12.32 -4.01
N TRP A 26 -1.95 12.13 -3.59
CA TRP A 26 -2.85 11.17 -4.20
C TRP A 26 -3.28 11.65 -5.58
N LEU A 27 -3.31 10.74 -6.55
CA LEU A 27 -3.71 11.05 -7.93
C LEU A 27 -5.02 10.34 -8.25
N LYS A 28 -5.96 11.07 -8.88
CA LYS A 28 -7.21 10.51 -9.38
C LYS A 28 -6.94 9.44 -10.44
N PRO A 29 -7.77 8.39 -10.53
CA PRO A 29 -7.68 7.44 -11.63
C PRO A 29 -8.14 8.09 -12.95
N PRO A 30 -7.81 7.50 -14.11
CA PRO A 30 -8.28 7.96 -15.41
C PRO A 30 -9.82 7.92 -15.52
N ALA A 31 -10.37 8.66 -16.50
CA ALA A 31 -11.80 8.64 -16.77
C ALA A 31 -12.32 7.21 -17.02
N GLY A 32 -13.43 6.85 -16.40
CA GLY A 32 -14.02 5.52 -16.46
C GLY A 32 -13.36 4.47 -15.55
N TRP A 33 -12.33 4.85 -14.80
CA TRP A 33 -11.68 3.98 -13.81
C TRP A 33 -12.08 4.37 -12.39
N HIS A 34 -11.99 3.41 -11.51
CA HIS A 34 -12.04 3.62 -10.06
C HIS A 34 -10.65 3.45 -9.46
N LYS A 35 -10.43 3.98 -8.29
CA LYS A 35 -9.21 3.72 -7.51
C LYS A 35 -9.57 3.09 -6.17
N LEU A 36 -9.00 1.93 -5.91
CA LEU A 36 -9.02 1.25 -4.63
C LEU A 36 -7.69 1.49 -3.92
N ASN A 37 -7.73 2.15 -2.77
CA ASN A 37 -6.59 2.20 -1.86
C ASN A 37 -6.84 1.23 -0.72
N THR A 38 -5.84 0.39 -0.38
CA THR A 38 -5.90 -0.55 0.74
C THR A 38 -4.75 -0.35 1.71
N ASP A 39 -4.95 -0.70 2.97
CA ASP A 39 -3.91 -0.64 4.00
C ASP A 39 -4.20 -1.63 5.13
N GLY A 40 -3.14 -2.17 5.71
CA GLY A 40 -3.16 -3.06 6.86
C GLY A 40 -2.43 -2.46 8.06
N SER A 41 -3.04 -2.50 9.24
CA SER A 41 -2.46 -1.97 10.48
C SER A 41 -2.29 -3.08 11.52
N VAL A 42 -1.09 -3.16 12.11
CA VAL A 42 -0.81 -4.05 13.25
C VAL A 42 -0.27 -3.22 14.40
N VAL A 43 -0.97 -3.27 15.55
CA VAL A 43 -0.58 -2.57 16.76
C VAL A 43 0.21 -3.52 17.67
N SER A 44 1.52 -3.33 17.71
CA SER A 44 2.46 -4.24 18.42
C SER A 44 2.22 -4.33 19.92
N THR A 45 1.64 -3.30 20.54
CA THR A 45 1.49 -3.21 22.00
C THR A 45 0.34 -4.03 22.56
N ASN A 46 -0.72 -4.26 21.79
CA ASN A 46 -1.93 -4.96 22.24
C ASN A 46 -2.36 -6.11 21.31
N GLY A 47 -1.58 -6.39 20.26
CA GLY A 47 -1.89 -7.43 19.27
C GLY A 47 -3.11 -7.17 18.42
N LEU A 48 -3.70 -5.98 18.49
CA LEU A 48 -4.82 -5.61 17.62
C LEU A 48 -4.32 -5.34 16.21
N SER A 49 -5.07 -5.78 15.25
CA SER A 49 -4.79 -5.54 13.84
C SER A 49 -6.07 -5.22 13.09
N GLY A 50 -5.93 -4.43 12.04
CA GLY A 50 -7.04 -4.01 11.20
C GLY A 50 -6.65 -3.98 9.74
N CYS A 51 -7.63 -4.10 8.88
CA CYS A 51 -7.50 -3.90 7.45
C CYS A 51 -8.58 -2.98 6.94
N CYS A 52 -8.31 -2.29 5.86
CA CYS A 52 -9.25 -1.38 5.23
C CYS A 52 -9.11 -1.31 3.73
N GLY A 53 -10.12 -0.73 3.11
CA GLY A 53 -10.06 -0.26 1.73
C GLY A 53 -11.07 0.84 1.50
N LEU A 54 -10.75 1.74 0.57
CA LEU A 54 -11.66 2.76 0.09
C LEU A 54 -11.62 2.84 -1.43
N LEU A 55 -12.80 2.89 -2.02
CA LEU A 55 -13.01 3.00 -3.45
C LEU A 55 -13.48 4.40 -3.80
N ARG A 56 -12.81 5.03 -4.78
CA ARG A 56 -13.13 6.36 -5.30
C ARG A 56 -13.30 6.32 -6.81
N ASP A 57 -14.15 7.17 -7.34
CA ASP A 57 -14.33 7.31 -8.78
C ASP A 57 -13.24 8.18 -9.44
N CYS A 58 -13.32 8.37 -10.75
CA CYS A 58 -12.39 9.21 -11.52
C CYS A 58 -12.46 10.70 -11.19
N SER A 59 -13.49 11.17 -10.48
CA SER A 59 -13.58 12.51 -9.93
C SER A 59 -12.93 12.64 -8.55
N GLY A 60 -12.55 11.50 -7.95
CA GLY A 60 -12.03 11.41 -6.59
C GLY A 60 -13.11 11.32 -5.53
N GLN A 61 -14.39 11.16 -5.94
CA GLN A 61 -15.50 11.05 -5.02
C GLN A 61 -15.52 9.66 -4.36
N TRP A 62 -15.93 9.64 -3.11
CA TRP A 62 -16.14 8.41 -2.35
C TRP A 62 -17.25 7.56 -2.98
N VAL A 63 -16.97 6.29 -3.21
CA VAL A 63 -17.94 5.30 -3.65
C VAL A 63 -18.35 4.41 -2.48
N VAL A 64 -17.39 3.79 -1.83
CA VAL A 64 -17.58 2.89 -0.68
C VAL A 64 -16.23 2.66 0.01
N GLY A 65 -16.26 2.26 1.27
CA GLY A 65 -15.07 1.80 1.97
C GLY A 65 -15.42 0.82 3.06
N PHE A 66 -14.41 0.19 3.62
CA PHE A 66 -14.54 -0.68 4.79
C PHE A 66 -13.40 -0.48 5.77
N ALA A 67 -13.67 -0.82 7.02
CA ALA A 67 -12.65 -1.02 8.04
C ALA A 67 -13.05 -2.24 8.87
N LYS A 68 -12.09 -3.13 9.12
CA LYS A 68 -12.33 -4.42 9.76
C LYS A 68 -11.21 -4.75 10.73
N SER A 69 -11.56 -5.21 11.91
CA SER A 69 -10.62 -5.86 12.83
C SER A 69 -10.27 -7.25 12.28
N ILE A 70 -9.00 -7.60 12.37
CA ILE A 70 -8.48 -8.91 11.96
C ILE A 70 -7.54 -9.44 13.04
N SER A 71 -7.34 -10.78 13.06
CA SER A 71 -6.49 -11.43 14.07
C SER A 71 -5.20 -11.91 13.41
N VAL A 72 -4.30 -10.97 13.08
CA VAL A 72 -2.99 -11.28 12.50
C VAL A 72 -1.88 -10.51 13.21
N SER A 73 -0.69 -11.11 13.27
CA SER A 73 0.50 -10.50 13.89
C SER A 73 1.52 -9.96 12.89
N SER A 74 1.33 -10.27 11.61
CA SER A 74 2.23 -9.84 10.53
C SER A 74 1.64 -8.67 9.75
N SER A 75 2.41 -7.61 9.55
CA SER A 75 2.00 -6.47 8.70
C SER A 75 1.70 -6.90 7.26
N ILE A 76 2.50 -7.81 6.70
CA ILE A 76 2.25 -8.37 5.36
C ILE A 76 0.92 -9.10 5.31
N ALA A 77 0.56 -9.89 6.35
CA ALA A 77 -0.73 -10.53 6.42
C ALA A 77 -1.88 -9.51 6.46
N ALA A 78 -1.73 -8.43 7.24
CA ALA A 78 -2.73 -7.37 7.32
C ALA A 78 -2.95 -6.67 5.96
N GLU A 79 -1.86 -6.40 5.23
CA GLU A 79 -1.91 -5.84 3.88
C GLU A 79 -2.61 -6.78 2.87
N LEU A 80 -2.29 -8.07 2.91
CA LEU A 80 -2.95 -9.06 2.04
C LEU A 80 -4.43 -9.21 2.38
N TRP A 81 -4.80 -9.17 3.68
CA TRP A 81 -6.21 -9.13 4.09
C TRP A 81 -6.93 -7.88 3.57
N ALA A 82 -6.28 -6.71 3.64
CA ALA A 82 -6.83 -5.47 3.10
C ALA A 82 -7.07 -5.57 1.59
N LEU A 83 -6.08 -6.10 0.85
CA LEU A 83 -6.19 -6.33 -0.59
C LEU A 83 -7.32 -7.30 -0.92
N ARG A 84 -7.38 -8.47 -0.24
CA ARG A 84 -8.43 -9.48 -0.44
C ARG A 84 -9.84 -8.92 -0.24
N GLU A 85 -10.08 -8.26 0.88
CA GLU A 85 -11.38 -7.67 1.19
C GLU A 85 -11.74 -6.54 0.20
N GLY A 86 -10.75 -5.72 -0.19
CA GLY A 86 -10.95 -4.65 -1.18
C GLY A 86 -11.29 -5.19 -2.57
N LEU A 87 -10.64 -6.25 -3.01
CA LEU A 87 -10.95 -6.94 -4.27
C LEU A 87 -12.36 -7.54 -4.24
N GLY A 88 -12.72 -8.20 -3.14
CA GLY A 88 -14.08 -8.72 -2.92
C GLY A 88 -15.12 -7.61 -3.03
N LEU A 89 -14.88 -6.47 -2.38
CA LEU A 89 -15.76 -5.30 -2.43
C LEU A 89 -15.92 -4.76 -3.87
N CYS A 90 -14.85 -4.71 -4.66
CA CYS A 90 -14.94 -4.30 -6.07
C CYS A 90 -15.84 -5.24 -6.88
N LEU A 91 -15.70 -6.55 -6.69
CA LEU A 91 -16.54 -7.56 -7.38
C LEU A 91 -18.00 -7.45 -6.95
N GLU A 92 -18.28 -7.32 -5.66
CA GLU A 92 -19.65 -7.14 -5.12
C GLU A 92 -20.33 -5.89 -5.66
N ARG A 93 -19.56 -4.83 -5.91
CA ARG A 93 -20.06 -3.57 -6.47
C ARG A 93 -20.11 -3.53 -8.00
N GLY A 94 -19.72 -4.61 -8.68
CA GLY A 94 -19.71 -4.69 -10.14
C GLY A 94 -18.68 -3.76 -10.80
N ILE A 95 -17.59 -3.43 -10.09
CA ILE A 95 -16.52 -2.59 -10.62
C ILE A 95 -15.71 -3.40 -11.63
N SER A 96 -15.66 -2.93 -12.87
CA SER A 96 -14.97 -3.62 -13.97
C SER A 96 -13.59 -3.04 -14.28
N THR A 97 -13.32 -1.79 -13.89
CA THR A 97 -12.07 -1.07 -14.19
C THR A 97 -11.55 -0.42 -12.92
N VAL A 98 -10.43 -0.92 -12.38
CA VAL A 98 -9.89 -0.44 -11.11
C VAL A 98 -8.37 -0.36 -11.09
N GLU A 99 -7.83 0.79 -10.67
CA GLU A 99 -6.45 0.93 -10.20
C GLU A 99 -6.41 0.62 -8.70
N ILE A 100 -5.56 -0.32 -8.30
CA ILE A 100 -5.37 -0.73 -6.91
C ILE A 100 -4.02 -0.22 -6.45
N GLU A 101 -3.99 0.52 -5.37
CA GLU A 101 -2.79 1.07 -4.77
C GLU A 101 -2.66 0.66 -3.31
N LEU A 102 -1.47 0.19 -2.94
CA LEU A 102 -1.08 -0.09 -1.56
C LEU A 102 0.40 0.29 -1.36
N ASP A 103 0.81 0.56 -0.12
CA ASP A 103 2.18 1.01 0.16
C ASP A 103 3.14 -0.14 0.53
N ALA A 104 2.65 -1.38 0.54
CA ALA A 104 3.42 -2.59 0.84
C ALA A 104 3.94 -3.26 -0.44
N THR A 105 5.16 -2.91 -0.87
CA THR A 105 5.81 -3.55 -2.04
C THR A 105 5.93 -5.06 -1.92
N ALA A 106 6.11 -5.58 -0.70
CA ALA A 106 6.20 -7.02 -0.45
C ALA A 106 4.87 -7.73 -0.75
N ALA A 107 3.72 -7.15 -0.37
CA ALA A 107 2.41 -7.71 -0.69
C ALA A 107 2.16 -7.72 -2.20
N ILE A 108 2.49 -6.62 -2.90
CA ILE A 108 2.42 -6.56 -4.36
C ILE A 108 3.27 -7.66 -5.02
N SER A 109 4.52 -7.82 -4.56
CA SER A 109 5.42 -8.84 -5.10
C SER A 109 4.86 -10.25 -4.95
N LEU A 110 4.26 -10.59 -3.80
CA LEU A 110 3.68 -11.90 -3.54
C LEU A 110 2.51 -12.23 -4.48
N VAL A 111 1.66 -11.26 -4.78
CA VAL A 111 0.50 -11.49 -5.66
C VAL A 111 0.83 -11.34 -7.15
N SER A 112 1.94 -10.67 -7.50
CA SER A 112 2.36 -10.48 -8.89
C SER A 112 3.21 -11.62 -9.44
N ILE A 113 3.88 -12.39 -8.57
CA ILE A 113 4.77 -13.48 -8.99
C ILE A 113 3.96 -14.78 -9.15
N ASN A 114 4.07 -15.41 -10.32
CA ASN A 114 3.47 -16.72 -10.62
C ASN A 114 4.29 -17.89 -10.01
N VAL A 115 4.65 -17.78 -8.74
CA VAL A 115 5.29 -18.88 -8.00
C VAL A 115 4.30 -19.40 -6.97
N ASN A 116 4.20 -20.72 -6.84
CA ASN A 116 3.44 -21.30 -5.73
C ASN A 116 4.01 -20.78 -4.41
N SER A 117 3.25 -19.98 -3.69
CA SER A 117 3.62 -19.47 -2.40
C SER A 117 3.58 -20.62 -1.41
N ASN A 118 4.76 -21.14 -1.02
CA ASN A 118 4.87 -22.12 0.07
C ASN A 118 5.05 -21.32 1.39
N GLY A 119 4.09 -21.43 2.28
CA GLY A 119 4.16 -20.79 3.60
C GLY A 119 2.80 -20.41 4.17
N ASP A 120 2.80 -19.85 5.37
CA ASP A 120 1.59 -19.53 6.15
C ASP A 120 0.63 -18.54 5.44
N LEU A 121 1.10 -17.79 4.46
CA LEU A 121 0.31 -16.81 3.69
C LEU A 121 -0.15 -17.33 2.33
N SER A 122 0.18 -18.59 1.95
CA SER A 122 -0.09 -19.13 0.61
C SER A 122 -1.57 -19.02 0.23
N ASN A 123 -2.46 -19.48 1.09
CA ASN A 123 -3.91 -19.44 0.83
C ASN A 123 -4.41 -18.01 0.63
N LEU A 124 -3.94 -17.07 1.44
CA LEU A 124 -4.35 -15.67 1.34
C LEU A 124 -3.82 -14.99 0.06
N VAL A 125 -2.60 -15.34 -0.36
CA VAL A 125 -2.01 -14.89 -1.63
C VAL A 125 -2.78 -15.47 -2.81
N ASP A 126 -3.14 -16.76 -2.75
CA ASP A 126 -3.88 -17.43 -3.82
C ASP A 126 -5.32 -16.87 -3.93
N ASP A 127 -5.99 -16.60 -2.80
CA ASP A 127 -7.27 -15.88 -2.78
C ASP A 127 -7.16 -14.51 -3.48
N CYS A 128 -6.12 -13.73 -3.17
CA CYS A 128 -5.90 -12.43 -3.82
C CYS A 128 -5.69 -12.58 -5.33
N LYS A 129 -4.88 -13.55 -5.75
CA LYS A 129 -4.63 -13.83 -7.19
C LYS A 129 -5.92 -14.22 -7.91
N GLU A 130 -6.73 -15.11 -7.32
CA GLU A 130 -8.01 -15.52 -7.89
C GLU A 130 -8.95 -14.33 -8.06
N LEU A 131 -9.09 -13.47 -7.03
CA LEU A 131 -9.92 -12.29 -7.10
C LEU A 131 -9.43 -11.28 -8.16
N LEU A 132 -8.10 -11.10 -8.29
CA LEU A 132 -7.51 -10.26 -9.35
C LEU A 132 -7.87 -10.77 -10.75
N LEU A 133 -7.82 -12.09 -10.97
CA LEU A 133 -8.19 -12.70 -12.27
C LEU A 133 -9.67 -12.52 -12.63
N ARG A 134 -10.55 -12.32 -11.64
CA ARG A 134 -11.99 -12.10 -11.84
C ARG A 134 -12.33 -10.66 -12.23
N LEU A 135 -11.43 -9.72 -12.02
CA LEU A 135 -11.61 -8.32 -12.41
C LEU A 135 -11.19 -8.13 -13.88
N PRO A 136 -12.08 -7.60 -14.76
CA PRO A 136 -11.78 -7.50 -16.20
C PRO A 136 -10.60 -6.60 -16.52
N HIS A 137 -10.50 -5.45 -15.84
CA HIS A 137 -9.43 -4.48 -16.07
C HIS A 137 -8.88 -4.01 -14.72
N VAL A 138 -7.75 -4.56 -14.33
CA VAL A 138 -7.09 -4.25 -13.06
C VAL A 138 -5.66 -3.77 -13.31
N LYS A 139 -5.26 -2.74 -12.57
CA LYS A 139 -3.88 -2.28 -12.47
C LYS A 139 -3.49 -2.23 -11.01
N LEU A 140 -2.51 -3.03 -10.63
CA LEU A 140 -1.97 -3.07 -9.27
C LEU A 140 -0.65 -2.32 -9.23
N SER A 141 -0.50 -1.38 -8.32
CA SER A 141 0.69 -0.55 -8.20
C SER A 141 1.01 -0.16 -6.76
N HIS A 142 2.29 0.11 -6.53
CA HIS A 142 2.74 0.69 -5.27
C HIS A 142 2.46 2.20 -5.26
N CYS A 143 1.98 2.71 -4.12
CA CYS A 143 1.96 4.12 -3.82
C CYS A 143 2.78 4.41 -2.55
N PHE A 144 3.21 5.65 -2.39
CA PHE A 144 3.84 6.05 -1.13
C PHE A 144 2.78 6.23 -0.05
N ARG A 145 3.15 5.98 1.21
CA ARG A 145 2.26 6.12 2.36
C ARG A 145 1.58 7.49 2.44
N GLU A 146 2.29 8.54 2.02
CA GLU A 146 1.78 9.90 1.95
C GLU A 146 0.57 10.03 0.98
N ALA A 147 0.54 9.24 -0.10
CA ALA A 147 -0.60 9.14 -1.02
C ALA A 147 -1.64 8.11 -0.59
N ASN A 148 -1.32 7.22 0.39
CA ASN A 148 -2.23 6.21 0.93
C ASN A 148 -2.85 6.64 2.28
N PHE A 149 -2.77 7.93 2.62
CA PHE A 149 -3.07 8.43 3.96
C PHE A 149 -4.51 8.17 4.41
N CYS A 150 -5.49 8.24 3.49
CA CYS A 150 -6.88 7.89 3.81
C CYS A 150 -7.02 6.43 4.24
N ALA A 151 -6.33 5.50 3.55
CA ALA A 151 -6.32 4.09 3.91
C ALA A 151 -5.61 3.86 5.26
N ASP A 152 -4.46 4.50 5.51
CA ASP A 152 -3.75 4.41 6.80
C ASP A 152 -4.64 4.81 7.99
N VAL A 153 -5.45 5.86 7.84
CA VAL A 153 -6.40 6.30 8.88
C VAL A 153 -7.52 5.27 9.07
N LEU A 154 -8.08 4.72 8.00
CA LEU A 154 -9.12 3.68 8.10
C LEU A 154 -8.59 2.35 8.66
N ALA A 155 -7.38 1.94 8.34
CA ALA A 155 -6.77 0.74 8.89
C ALA A 155 -6.58 0.84 10.41
N LYS A 156 -6.17 2.03 10.89
CA LYS A 156 -6.12 2.33 12.32
C LYS A 156 -7.49 2.31 12.98
N LEU A 157 -8.54 2.78 12.30
CA LEU A 157 -9.91 2.64 12.79
C LEU A 157 -10.29 1.17 12.93
N GLY A 158 -9.93 0.31 11.95
CA GLY A 158 -10.13 -1.14 12.01
C GLY A 158 -9.43 -1.80 13.19
N SER A 159 -8.20 -1.37 13.51
CA SER A 159 -7.43 -1.92 14.63
C SER A 159 -7.78 -1.29 16.00
N ALA A 160 -8.63 -0.28 16.05
CA ALA A 160 -9.01 0.39 17.30
C ALA A 160 -10.06 -0.40 18.11
N SER A 161 -10.77 -1.34 17.50
CA SER A 161 -11.81 -2.15 18.14
C SER A 161 -11.71 -3.61 17.67
N ALA A 162 -11.71 -4.55 18.61
CA ALA A 162 -11.58 -5.98 18.31
C ALA A 162 -12.73 -6.55 17.46
N ASP A 163 -13.91 -5.92 17.53
CA ASP A 163 -15.13 -6.41 16.88
C ASP A 163 -15.56 -5.56 15.68
N LEU A 164 -14.73 -4.63 15.23
CA LEU A 164 -15.13 -3.77 14.12
C LEU A 164 -15.15 -4.56 12.79
N ALA A 165 -16.31 -4.56 12.15
CA ALA A 165 -16.49 -5.00 10.77
C ALA A 165 -17.54 -4.09 10.13
N ALA A 166 -17.11 -3.01 9.51
CA ALA A 166 -18.00 -1.99 8.97
C ALA A 166 -17.74 -1.73 7.49
N VAL A 167 -18.82 -1.65 6.72
CA VAL A 167 -18.81 -1.13 5.34
C VAL A 167 -19.46 0.25 5.36
N PHE A 168 -18.76 1.24 4.86
CA PHE A 168 -19.17 2.63 4.85
C PHE A 168 -19.69 3.04 3.48
N VAL A 169 -20.99 3.28 3.37
CA VAL A 169 -21.61 3.87 2.16
C VAL A 169 -21.25 5.36 2.06
N LEU A 170 -21.19 6.03 3.20
CA LEU A 170 -20.68 7.41 3.32
C LEU A 170 -19.34 7.40 4.05
N PRO A 171 -18.41 8.31 3.73
CA PRO A 171 -17.12 8.36 4.41
C PRO A 171 -17.30 8.64 5.90
N PRO A 172 -16.66 7.87 6.80
CA PRO A 172 -16.69 8.16 8.22
C PRO A 172 -15.99 9.49 8.52
N SER A 173 -16.41 10.18 9.57
CA SER A 173 -15.94 11.55 9.90
C SER A 173 -14.42 11.66 10.02
N VAL A 174 -13.77 10.60 10.47
CA VAL A 174 -12.31 10.56 10.71
C VAL A 174 -11.48 10.77 9.43
N ILE A 175 -12.03 10.46 8.25
CA ILE A 175 -11.30 10.61 6.97
C ILE A 175 -11.77 11.78 6.11
N LEU A 176 -12.74 12.58 6.55
CA LEU A 176 -13.29 13.68 5.73
C LEU A 176 -12.20 14.71 5.36
N GLN A 177 -11.35 15.10 6.32
CA GLN A 177 -10.25 16.00 6.04
C GLN A 177 -9.19 15.38 5.12
N PRO A 178 -8.66 14.15 5.37
CA PRO A 178 -7.80 13.46 4.41
C PRO A 178 -8.37 13.34 2.99
N LEU A 179 -9.65 13.03 2.85
CA LEU A 179 -10.32 12.96 1.53
C LEU A 179 -10.35 14.32 0.84
N TYR A 180 -10.67 15.38 1.58
CA TYR A 180 -10.64 16.74 1.06
C TYR A 180 -9.24 17.12 0.60
N ASP A 181 -8.20 16.83 1.40
CA ASP A 181 -6.80 17.09 1.05
C ASP A 181 -6.41 16.38 -0.25
N ASP A 182 -6.77 15.09 -0.38
CA ASP A 182 -6.50 14.32 -1.59
C ASP A 182 -7.22 14.89 -2.81
N MET A 183 -8.50 15.29 -2.68
CA MET A 183 -9.27 15.92 -3.76
C MET A 183 -8.68 17.24 -4.23
N MET A 184 -8.14 18.03 -3.29
CA MET A 184 -7.49 19.32 -3.55
C MET A 184 -6.05 19.18 -4.05
N GLY A 185 -5.51 17.96 -4.12
CA GLY A 185 -4.14 17.70 -4.55
C GLY A 185 -3.09 18.20 -3.56
N ILE A 186 -3.42 18.20 -2.26
CA ILE A 186 -2.49 18.61 -1.22
C ILE A 186 -1.31 17.65 -1.16
N CYS A 187 -0.10 18.20 -1.34
CA CYS A 187 1.13 17.43 -1.28
C CYS A 187 1.61 17.23 0.16
N ARG A 188 2.15 16.03 0.43
CA ARG A 188 2.86 15.70 1.68
C ARG A 188 4.34 15.49 1.37
N SER A 189 5.22 16.04 2.21
CA SER A 189 6.65 15.96 1.98
C SER A 189 7.21 14.61 2.42
N ARG A 190 7.99 13.96 1.52
CA ARG A 190 8.72 12.72 1.79
C ARG A 190 10.22 12.96 1.65
N LEU A 191 10.99 12.63 2.69
CA LEU A 191 12.44 12.66 2.63
C LEU A 191 12.97 11.42 1.91
N CYS A 192 13.55 11.61 0.74
CA CYS A 192 14.20 10.56 -0.03
C CYS A 192 15.73 10.67 0.10
N ILE A 193 16.39 9.50 0.11
CA ILE A 193 17.85 9.41 0.14
C ILE A 193 18.27 8.69 -1.14
N THR A 194 18.98 9.39 -2.02
CA THR A 194 19.59 8.78 -3.20
C THR A 194 21.10 8.67 -3.02
N GLY A 195 21.68 7.51 -3.37
CA GLY A 195 23.11 7.38 -3.56
C GLY A 195 23.49 8.10 -4.85
N ALA A 196 24.40 9.08 -4.78
CA ALA A 196 24.98 9.67 -5.98
C ALA A 196 25.84 8.60 -6.67
N SER A 197 25.36 8.06 -7.78
CA SER A 197 26.20 7.31 -8.72
C SER A 197 27.09 8.34 -9.40
N THR A 198 28.35 8.41 -9.04
CA THR A 198 29.36 9.20 -9.78
C THR A 198 29.59 8.47 -11.10
N SER A 199 28.92 8.93 -12.17
CA SER A 199 29.42 8.68 -13.53
C SER A 199 30.73 9.41 -13.69
N VAL A 200 31.84 8.68 -13.63
CA VAL A 200 33.12 9.16 -14.11
C VAL A 200 33.04 9.18 -15.64
N LEU A 201 33.16 10.34 -16.22
CA LEU A 201 33.45 10.56 -17.64
C LEU A 201 34.86 10.08 -17.98
#